data_1029e75b421311793339404b7d7b7a8e
#
_entry.id   1029e75b421311793339404b7d7b7a8e
#
_cell.length_a   1.000
_cell.length_b   1.000
_cell.length_c   1.000
_cell.angle_alpha   90.00
_cell.angle_beta   90.00
_cell.angle_gamma   90.00
#
_symmetry.space_group_name_H-M   'P 1'
#
loop_
_entity.id
_entity.type
_entity.pdbx_description
1 polymer ?
#
loop_
_entity_poly.entity_id
_entity_poly.type
_entity_poly.pdbx_seq_one_letter_code
_entity_poly.pdbx_strand_id
1 'polypeptide(L)'
;MAQEDVFKKLVSHCKEYGFVFPSSEIYDGLAAVYDYGQMGVELKNNIKKYWWDSMVLLHENIVGIDSAIFMHPTIWKASGHVDAFNDPLIDNKDSKKRYRADVLIEDCIAKMDEKIEKEVEKAAKRFGDSFDEKLFRETNPRVLEHKAKRDELHARYAQAMNDVDLNELRQIILDYEIVCPISGTKNWTDVRQFNLMFSTEMGSTADGSMKVYLRPETAQGIFVNFLNVQKTGRMRIPFGIAQIGKAFRNEIVARQFIFRMREFEQMEMQFFVRPGEELKWFAKWKETRLKWHKALGLGDQKYRFHDHEKLAHYANAATDIEFEMPFGFKEVEGIHSRTNFDLGNHEKFSGKKIQYFDPELGESYTPYVIETSIGVDRMFLSIMAAAYCEETLEGGDSRVVLRLPAALAPVKVAVMPLVRKDGLPEKAREIIDNLRFDFKCQYDEKDSIGKRYRRQDAIGTPFCVTVDHQTLEDNTVTIRFRDSMEQQRYYLRHRNYIRFLCFLYLSGKTVLCSLFSADNKCSVRMYFTDFSEIKKEEIYVKIR
;
A
#
# COMPACT_ATOMS: atom_id res chain seq x y z
N MET A 1 17.21 -7.22 -17.28
CA MET A 1 17.81 -6.49 -16.13
C MET A 1 17.51 -7.27 -14.87
N ALA A 2 18.45 -7.39 -13.94
CA ALA A 2 18.16 -8.03 -12.65
C ALA A 2 17.14 -7.18 -11.88
N GLN A 3 16.21 -7.82 -11.16
CA GLN A 3 15.16 -7.13 -10.40
C GLN A 3 15.74 -6.10 -9.40
N GLU A 4 16.91 -6.38 -8.85
CA GLU A 4 17.65 -5.47 -7.95
C GLU A 4 18.05 -4.15 -8.63
N ASP A 5 18.40 -4.17 -9.91
CA ASP A 5 18.75 -2.95 -10.66
C ASP A 5 17.53 -2.06 -10.91
N VAL A 6 16.35 -2.65 -11.16
CA VAL A 6 15.10 -1.90 -11.32
C VAL A 6 14.73 -1.20 -10.03
N PHE A 7 14.89 -1.86 -8.88
CA PHE A 7 14.60 -1.27 -7.58
C PHE A 7 15.52 -0.08 -7.25
N LYS A 8 16.81 -0.21 -7.51
CA LYS A 8 17.78 0.90 -7.33
C LYS A 8 17.44 2.11 -8.19
N LYS A 9 17.07 1.87 -9.46
CA LYS A 9 16.63 2.93 -10.38
C LYS A 9 15.36 3.62 -9.90
N LEU A 10 14.38 2.85 -9.40
CA LEU A 10 13.15 3.39 -8.83
C LEU A 10 13.44 4.30 -7.63
N VAL A 11 14.31 3.89 -6.70
CA VAL A 11 14.70 4.70 -5.54
C VAL A 11 15.39 6.00 -5.97
N SER A 12 16.30 5.92 -6.95
CA SER A 12 16.98 7.10 -7.53
C SER A 12 15.96 8.05 -8.18
N HIS A 13 15.03 7.51 -8.95
CA HIS A 13 13.96 8.27 -9.59
C HIS A 13 13.05 8.97 -8.57
N CYS A 14 12.69 8.29 -7.47
CA CYS A 14 11.90 8.90 -6.39
C CYS A 14 12.61 10.12 -5.79
N LYS A 15 13.91 10.06 -5.61
CA LYS A 15 14.71 11.18 -5.10
C LYS A 15 14.83 12.31 -6.13
N GLU A 16 15.18 11.99 -7.36
CA GLU A 16 15.39 12.96 -8.43
C GLU A 16 14.14 13.81 -8.73
N TYR A 17 12.97 13.17 -8.75
CA TYR A 17 11.72 13.83 -9.13
C TYR A 17 10.86 14.29 -7.93
N GLY A 18 11.40 14.30 -6.73
CA GLY A 18 10.74 14.87 -5.57
C GLY A 18 9.58 14.03 -5.04
N PHE A 19 9.70 12.72 -5.10
CA PHE A 19 8.73 11.81 -4.49
C PHE A 19 9.09 11.49 -3.05
N VAL A 20 10.30 10.99 -2.79
CA VAL A 20 10.72 10.56 -1.46
C VAL A 20 12.18 10.93 -1.22
N PHE A 21 12.47 11.50 -0.06
CA PHE A 21 13.81 11.83 0.42
C PHE A 21 14.11 11.11 1.73
N PRO A 22 15.39 10.78 2.03
CA PRO A 22 15.78 10.46 3.40
C PRO A 22 15.45 11.63 4.33
N SER A 23 14.80 11.35 5.45
CA SER A 23 14.50 12.44 6.40
C SER A 23 15.78 13.02 7.00
N SER A 24 15.83 14.35 7.13
CA SER A 24 16.97 15.08 7.71
C SER A 24 18.30 14.84 6.97
N GLU A 25 18.26 14.73 5.64
CA GLU A 25 19.41 14.39 4.80
C GLU A 25 20.61 15.33 5.01
N ILE A 26 20.37 16.60 5.35
CA ILE A 26 21.44 17.58 5.66
C ILE A 26 22.26 17.23 6.90
N TYR A 27 21.78 16.29 7.73
CA TYR A 27 22.44 15.74 8.91
C TYR A 27 22.75 14.24 8.74
N ASP A 28 23.04 13.80 7.52
CA ASP A 28 23.30 12.39 7.14
C ASP A 28 22.07 11.48 7.26
N GLY A 29 20.89 12.05 7.45
CA GLY A 29 19.62 11.34 7.51
C GLY A 29 19.35 10.60 8.83
N LEU A 30 18.10 10.17 8.98
CA LEU A 30 17.68 9.28 10.06
C LEU A 30 17.23 7.94 9.46
N ALA A 31 17.86 6.85 9.91
CA ALA A 31 17.62 5.52 9.35
C ALA A 31 16.15 5.10 9.46
N ALA A 32 15.57 4.62 8.36
CA ALA A 32 14.18 4.18 8.24
C ALA A 32 13.14 5.26 8.51
N VAL A 33 13.46 6.51 8.28
CA VAL A 33 12.54 7.64 8.29
C VAL A 33 12.71 8.40 6.98
N TYR A 34 11.60 8.74 6.34
CA TYR A 34 11.59 9.39 5.03
C TYR A 34 10.60 10.54 4.98
N ASP A 35 10.95 11.55 4.19
CA ASP A 35 10.10 12.69 3.88
C ASP A 35 9.51 12.52 2.47
N TYR A 36 8.25 12.88 2.30
CA TYR A 36 7.60 12.91 0.99
C TYR A 36 7.73 14.31 0.40
N GLY A 37 8.40 14.40 -0.74
CA GLY A 37 8.56 15.65 -1.48
C GLY A 37 7.28 16.09 -2.18
N GLN A 38 7.39 17.12 -3.00
CA GLN A 38 6.23 17.80 -3.63
C GLN A 38 5.39 16.90 -4.55
N MET A 39 5.99 15.89 -5.19
CA MET A 39 5.26 14.90 -5.98
C MET A 39 4.77 13.76 -5.10
N GLY A 40 5.58 13.35 -4.12
CA GLY A 40 5.25 12.27 -3.20
C GLY A 40 4.05 12.58 -2.31
N VAL A 41 3.96 13.77 -1.74
CA VAL A 41 2.84 14.15 -0.88
C VAL A 41 1.51 14.18 -1.65
N GLU A 42 1.51 14.64 -2.90
CA GLU A 42 0.31 14.64 -3.74
C GLU A 42 -0.14 13.22 -4.09
N LEU A 43 0.81 12.35 -4.50
CA LEU A 43 0.50 10.93 -4.75
C LEU A 43 -0.04 10.26 -3.48
N LYS A 44 0.61 10.49 -2.34
CA LYS A 44 0.20 9.92 -1.05
C LYS A 44 -1.21 10.39 -0.63
N ASN A 45 -1.51 11.68 -0.81
CA ASN A 45 -2.83 12.22 -0.52
C ASN A 45 -3.90 11.67 -1.48
N ASN A 46 -3.58 11.49 -2.77
CA ASN A 46 -4.49 10.88 -3.72
C ASN A 46 -4.78 9.40 -3.38
N ILE A 47 -3.78 8.64 -2.92
CA ILE A 47 -3.96 7.26 -2.43
C ILE A 47 -4.92 7.24 -1.24
N LYS A 48 -4.66 8.08 -0.23
CA LYS A 48 -5.51 8.18 0.96
C LYS A 48 -6.94 8.59 0.61
N LYS A 49 -7.09 9.57 -0.29
CA LYS A 49 -8.41 10.00 -0.76
C LYS A 49 -9.14 8.89 -1.52
N TYR A 50 -8.46 8.18 -2.41
CA TYR A 50 -9.05 7.07 -3.18
C TYR A 50 -9.53 5.94 -2.26
N TRP A 51 -8.74 5.60 -1.22
CA TRP A 51 -9.16 4.64 -0.21
C TRP A 51 -10.33 5.15 0.62
N TRP A 52 -10.26 6.41 1.11
CA TRP A 52 -11.31 7.01 1.93
C TRP A 52 -12.65 7.09 1.21
N ASP A 53 -12.64 7.56 -0.03
CA ASP A 53 -13.84 7.65 -0.83
C ASP A 53 -14.47 6.26 -1.03
N SER A 54 -13.66 5.25 -1.35
CA SER A 54 -14.14 3.88 -1.54
C SER A 54 -14.62 3.21 -0.26
N MET A 55 -13.99 3.52 0.88
CA MET A 55 -14.28 2.88 2.15
C MET A 55 -15.42 3.58 2.91
N VAL A 56 -15.47 4.90 2.89
CA VAL A 56 -16.42 5.69 3.69
C VAL A 56 -17.58 6.22 2.83
N LEU A 57 -17.30 6.84 1.66
CA LEU A 57 -18.37 7.47 0.88
C LEU A 57 -19.25 6.45 0.14
N LEU A 58 -18.69 5.30 -0.26
CA LEU A 58 -19.44 4.26 -0.99
C LEU A 58 -20.15 3.27 -0.07
N HIS A 59 -20.03 3.40 1.26
CA HIS A 59 -20.69 2.53 2.23
C HIS A 59 -21.49 3.36 3.24
N GLU A 60 -22.81 3.16 3.28
CA GLU A 60 -23.71 3.88 4.20
C GLU A 60 -23.45 3.52 5.68
N ASN A 61 -22.86 2.36 5.93
CA ASN A 61 -22.61 1.82 7.27
C ASN A 61 -21.14 1.86 7.68
N ILE A 62 -20.31 2.71 7.05
CA ILE A 62 -18.92 2.94 7.48
C ILE A 62 -18.73 4.43 7.74
N VAL A 63 -18.19 4.75 8.90
CA VAL A 63 -17.91 6.13 9.32
C VAL A 63 -16.43 6.29 9.66
N GLY A 64 -15.94 7.53 9.62
CA GLY A 64 -14.55 7.83 9.91
C GLY A 64 -14.35 8.38 11.32
N ILE A 65 -13.16 8.14 11.89
CA ILE A 65 -12.65 8.83 13.07
C ILE A 65 -11.21 9.28 12.86
N ASP A 66 -10.73 10.17 13.71
CA ASP A 66 -9.32 10.51 13.87
C ASP A 66 -8.98 10.47 15.36
N SER A 67 -8.44 9.33 15.82
CA SER A 67 -8.06 9.14 17.22
C SER A 67 -6.65 9.68 17.49
N ALA A 68 -6.41 10.09 18.75
CA ALA A 68 -5.12 10.61 19.17
C ALA A 68 -3.99 9.57 19.03
N ILE A 69 -2.76 10.07 18.74
CA ILE A 69 -1.55 9.22 18.74
C ILE A 69 -1.20 8.80 20.17
N PHE A 70 -1.22 9.77 21.11
CA PHE A 70 -1.02 9.48 22.53
C PHE A 70 -2.34 8.99 23.15
N MET A 71 -2.29 7.79 23.70
CA MET A 71 -3.42 7.16 24.36
C MET A 71 -2.99 6.68 25.74
N HIS A 72 -3.97 6.42 26.61
CA HIS A 72 -3.71 5.92 27.95
C HIS A 72 -2.87 4.63 27.92
N PRO A 73 -1.78 4.50 28.69
CA PRO A 73 -0.87 3.35 28.60
C PRO A 73 -1.54 1.98 28.78
N THR A 74 -2.65 1.91 29.54
CA THR A 74 -3.42 0.68 29.75
C THR A 74 -3.98 0.10 28.43
N ILE A 75 -4.19 0.93 27.40
CA ILE A 75 -4.65 0.47 26.08
C ILE A 75 -3.65 -0.53 25.51
N TRP A 76 -2.36 -0.21 25.61
CA TRP A 76 -1.28 -1.04 25.09
C TRP A 76 -1.01 -2.30 25.93
N LYS A 77 -1.37 -2.29 27.21
CA LYS A 77 -1.41 -3.51 28.03
C LYS A 77 -2.60 -4.39 27.65
N ALA A 78 -3.78 -3.80 27.50
CA ALA A 78 -4.99 -4.53 27.12
C ALA A 78 -4.87 -5.22 25.77
N SER A 79 -4.23 -4.56 24.79
CA SER A 79 -3.97 -5.11 23.46
C SER A 79 -2.75 -6.05 23.38
N GLY A 80 -1.97 -6.19 24.47
CA GLY A 80 -0.78 -7.05 24.53
C GLY A 80 0.50 -6.45 23.97
N HIS A 81 0.47 -5.22 23.42
CA HIS A 81 1.65 -4.61 22.78
C HIS A 81 2.80 -4.33 23.75
N VAL A 82 2.52 -4.05 25.03
CA VAL A 82 3.58 -3.82 26.00
C VAL A 82 4.37 -5.09 26.28
N ASP A 83 3.68 -6.24 26.34
CA ASP A 83 4.23 -7.50 26.79
C ASP A 83 4.73 -8.39 25.64
N ALA A 84 4.07 -8.36 24.48
CA ALA A 84 4.30 -9.32 23.40
C ALA A 84 4.81 -8.70 22.08
N PHE A 85 4.85 -7.37 21.93
CA PHE A 85 5.31 -6.74 20.70
C PHE A 85 6.83 -6.58 20.67
N ASN A 86 7.53 -7.73 20.60
CA ASN A 86 8.97 -7.81 20.72
C ASN A 86 9.57 -8.57 19.53
N ASP A 87 10.74 -8.11 19.06
CA ASP A 87 11.59 -8.84 18.11
C ASP A 87 12.71 -9.56 18.87
N PRO A 88 13.01 -10.83 18.55
CA PRO A 88 14.19 -11.51 19.08
C PRO A 88 15.45 -11.05 18.34
N LEU A 89 16.34 -10.35 19.02
CA LEU A 89 17.54 -9.75 18.43
C LEU A 89 18.81 -10.50 18.84
N ILE A 90 19.72 -10.62 17.89
CA ILE A 90 21.05 -11.21 18.06
C ILE A 90 22.12 -10.34 17.39
N ASP A 91 23.25 -10.15 18.04
CA ASP A 91 24.36 -9.37 17.48
C ASP A 91 25.50 -10.31 17.03
N ASN A 92 26.09 -10.02 15.88
CA ASN A 92 27.34 -10.68 15.50
C ASN A 92 28.52 -9.83 15.99
N LYS A 93 29.40 -10.43 16.81
CA LYS A 93 30.50 -9.73 17.49
C LYS A 93 31.58 -9.23 16.53
N ASP A 94 31.76 -9.89 15.39
CA ASP A 94 32.80 -9.56 14.43
C ASP A 94 32.36 -8.42 13.49
N SER A 95 31.13 -8.50 12.94
CA SER A 95 30.58 -7.46 12.09
C SER A 95 30.03 -6.25 12.87
N LYS A 96 29.83 -6.41 14.20
CA LYS A 96 29.15 -5.42 15.08
C LYS A 96 27.75 -5.04 14.57
N LYS A 97 27.11 -5.93 13.81
CA LYS A 97 25.77 -5.73 13.26
C LYS A 97 24.74 -6.54 14.02
N ARG A 98 23.54 -5.96 14.11
CA ARG A 98 22.37 -6.54 14.75
C ARG A 98 21.44 -7.13 13.72
N TYR A 99 20.87 -8.30 14.06
CA TYR A 99 19.96 -9.05 13.23
C TYR A 99 18.76 -9.51 14.06
N ARG A 100 17.66 -9.79 13.40
CA ARG A 100 16.55 -10.55 13.96
C ARG A 100 16.90 -12.02 13.89
N ALA A 101 16.84 -12.73 15.02
CA ALA A 101 17.14 -14.15 15.10
C ALA A 101 16.15 -15.00 14.29
N ASP A 102 14.86 -14.67 14.35
CA ASP A 102 13.80 -15.29 13.58
C ASP A 102 14.04 -15.16 12.07
N VAL A 103 14.37 -13.97 11.57
CA VAL A 103 14.65 -13.74 10.14
C VAL A 103 15.90 -14.53 9.67
N LEU A 104 16.94 -14.62 10.50
CA LEU A 104 18.11 -15.45 10.15
C LEU A 104 17.77 -16.94 10.00
N ILE A 105 16.86 -17.44 10.84
CA ILE A 105 16.39 -18.83 10.79
C ILE A 105 15.47 -19.02 9.56
N GLU A 106 14.55 -18.11 9.31
CA GLU A 106 13.67 -18.11 8.12
C GLU A 106 14.47 -18.07 6.82
N ASP A 107 15.50 -17.22 6.74
CA ASP A 107 16.42 -17.16 5.59
C ASP A 107 17.19 -18.49 5.41
N CYS A 108 17.48 -19.22 6.51
CA CYS A 108 18.09 -20.53 6.46
C CYS A 108 17.12 -21.59 5.90
N ILE A 109 15.87 -21.58 6.35
CA ILE A 109 14.79 -22.45 5.85
C ILE A 109 14.59 -22.20 4.35
N ALA A 110 14.46 -20.94 3.94
CA ALA A 110 14.30 -20.55 2.53
C ALA A 110 15.46 -21.05 1.64
N LYS A 111 16.70 -20.98 2.13
CA LYS A 111 17.87 -21.53 1.43
C LYS A 111 17.83 -23.06 1.30
N MET A 112 17.21 -23.76 2.25
CA MET A 112 17.00 -25.22 2.14
C MET A 112 15.94 -25.53 1.08
N ASP A 113 14.85 -24.76 1.02
CA ASP A 113 13.85 -24.88 -0.03
C ASP A 113 14.44 -24.59 -1.42
N GLU A 114 15.26 -23.53 -1.55
CA GLU A 114 15.98 -23.28 -2.81
C GLU A 114 16.90 -24.44 -3.25
N LYS A 115 17.51 -25.15 -2.29
CA LYS A 115 18.32 -26.33 -2.63
C LYS A 115 17.46 -27.47 -3.15
N ILE A 116 16.28 -27.68 -2.56
CA ILE A 116 15.30 -28.67 -3.03
C ILE A 116 14.88 -28.32 -4.47
N GLU A 117 14.48 -27.07 -4.71
CA GLU A 117 14.05 -26.63 -6.04
C GLU A 117 15.17 -26.77 -7.09
N LYS A 118 16.40 -26.42 -6.75
CA LYS A 118 17.56 -26.58 -7.65
C LYS A 118 17.81 -28.05 -8.03
N GLU A 119 17.60 -28.99 -7.12
CA GLU A 119 17.72 -30.44 -7.45
C GLU A 119 16.56 -30.89 -8.35
N VAL A 120 15.34 -30.39 -8.11
CA VAL A 120 14.17 -30.66 -8.97
C VAL A 120 14.37 -30.10 -10.37
N GLU A 121 14.80 -28.85 -10.49
CA GLU A 121 15.09 -28.20 -11.79
C GLU A 121 16.18 -28.92 -12.59
N LYS A 122 17.25 -29.37 -11.91
CA LYS A 122 18.32 -30.16 -12.55
C LYS A 122 17.77 -31.46 -13.11
N ALA A 123 16.91 -32.13 -12.35
CA ALA A 123 16.27 -33.38 -12.76
C ALA A 123 15.30 -33.14 -13.94
N ALA A 124 14.48 -32.10 -13.87
CA ALA A 124 13.57 -31.72 -14.95
C ALA A 124 14.33 -31.44 -16.27
N LYS A 125 15.45 -30.71 -16.20
CA LYS A 125 16.33 -30.48 -17.38
C LYS A 125 16.97 -31.75 -17.92
N ARG A 126 17.24 -32.74 -17.05
CA ARG A 126 17.89 -34.00 -17.45
C ARG A 126 16.93 -35.02 -18.07
N PHE A 127 15.70 -35.09 -17.57
CA PHE A 127 14.71 -36.10 -17.96
C PHE A 127 13.66 -35.59 -18.94
N GLY A 128 13.57 -34.25 -19.16
CA GLY A 128 12.65 -33.65 -20.11
C GLY A 128 11.19 -34.04 -19.89
N ASP A 129 10.47 -34.33 -20.97
CA ASP A 129 9.04 -34.67 -20.94
C ASP A 129 8.67 -35.95 -20.16
N SER A 130 9.68 -36.79 -19.78
CA SER A 130 9.48 -37.98 -18.96
C SER A 130 9.65 -37.74 -17.46
N PHE A 131 9.84 -36.48 -17.05
CA PHE A 131 10.05 -36.11 -15.65
C PHE A 131 8.76 -36.10 -14.86
N ASP A 132 8.66 -37.02 -13.86
CA ASP A 132 7.59 -36.96 -12.85
C ASP A 132 8.12 -36.25 -11.60
N GLU A 133 7.77 -34.97 -11.48
CA GLU A 133 8.21 -34.11 -10.38
C GLU A 133 7.74 -34.63 -9.01
N LYS A 134 6.49 -35.10 -8.91
CA LYS A 134 5.93 -35.59 -7.66
C LYS A 134 6.68 -36.83 -7.17
N LEU A 135 6.85 -37.80 -8.05
CA LEU A 135 7.60 -39.01 -7.74
C LEU A 135 9.05 -38.69 -7.36
N PHE A 136 9.69 -37.76 -8.08
CA PHE A 136 11.06 -37.36 -7.77
C PHE A 136 11.18 -36.70 -6.39
N ARG A 137 10.26 -35.82 -6.01
CA ARG A 137 10.23 -35.20 -4.68
C ARG A 137 9.99 -36.19 -3.55
N GLU A 138 9.28 -37.28 -3.83
CA GLU A 138 8.95 -38.32 -2.86
C GLU A 138 10.03 -39.45 -2.75
N THR A 139 10.89 -39.59 -3.75
CA THR A 139 11.83 -40.74 -3.82
C THR A 139 13.30 -40.35 -3.88
N ASN A 140 13.64 -39.13 -4.28
CA ASN A 140 15.04 -38.75 -4.42
C ASN A 140 15.72 -38.56 -3.06
N PRO A 141 16.81 -39.31 -2.74
CA PRO A 141 17.45 -39.29 -1.42
C PRO A 141 17.93 -37.90 -0.99
N ARG A 142 18.44 -37.07 -1.93
CA ARG A 142 18.93 -35.70 -1.63
C ARG A 142 17.80 -34.77 -1.31
N VAL A 143 16.71 -34.86 -2.07
CA VAL A 143 15.49 -34.04 -1.82
C VAL A 143 14.91 -34.41 -0.46
N LEU A 144 14.81 -35.71 -0.15
CA LEU A 144 14.31 -36.21 1.13
C LEU A 144 15.20 -35.79 2.31
N GLU A 145 16.52 -35.81 2.16
CA GLU A 145 17.46 -35.34 3.20
C GLU A 145 17.27 -33.82 3.46
N HIS A 146 17.23 -33.01 2.39
CA HIS A 146 17.02 -31.56 2.54
C HIS A 146 15.65 -31.24 3.14
N LYS A 147 14.62 -31.97 2.74
CA LYS A 147 13.26 -31.85 3.27
C LYS A 147 13.21 -32.22 4.76
N ALA A 148 13.80 -33.34 5.17
CA ALA A 148 13.83 -33.74 6.57
C ALA A 148 14.53 -32.70 7.46
N LYS A 149 15.70 -32.19 7.04
CA LYS A 149 16.41 -31.14 7.77
C LYS A 149 15.61 -29.82 7.83
N ARG A 150 14.94 -29.42 6.73
CA ARG A 150 14.08 -28.26 6.68
C ARG A 150 12.89 -28.42 7.63
N ASP A 151 12.21 -29.55 7.61
CA ASP A 151 11.03 -29.83 8.43
C ASP A 151 11.39 -29.87 9.93
N GLU A 152 12.55 -30.48 10.28
CA GLU A 152 13.08 -30.46 11.65
C GLU A 152 13.37 -29.02 12.13
N LEU A 153 14.09 -28.25 11.32
CA LEU A 153 14.37 -26.82 11.64
C LEU A 153 13.09 -26.03 11.81
N HIS A 154 12.14 -26.20 10.89
CA HIS A 154 10.86 -25.50 10.94
C HIS A 154 10.06 -25.86 12.21
N ALA A 155 10.02 -27.13 12.61
CA ALA A 155 9.32 -27.56 13.82
C ALA A 155 9.96 -26.99 15.09
N ARG A 156 11.30 -27.05 15.21
CA ARG A 156 12.03 -26.46 16.34
C ARG A 156 11.83 -24.95 16.42
N TYR A 157 11.94 -24.26 15.29
CA TYR A 157 11.72 -22.82 15.19
C TYR A 157 10.29 -22.43 15.60
N ALA A 158 9.29 -23.13 15.08
CA ALA A 158 7.90 -22.89 15.42
C ALA A 158 7.62 -23.07 16.92
N GLN A 159 8.21 -24.09 17.54
CA GLN A 159 8.10 -24.31 18.98
C GLN A 159 8.81 -23.21 19.78
N ALA A 160 10.06 -22.87 19.44
CA ALA A 160 10.82 -21.82 20.12
C ALA A 160 10.11 -20.47 20.07
N MET A 161 9.49 -20.12 18.93
CA MET A 161 8.70 -18.91 18.79
C MET A 161 7.40 -18.94 19.61
N ASN A 162 6.74 -20.10 19.71
CA ASN A 162 5.53 -20.25 20.53
C ASN A 162 5.83 -20.12 22.01
N ASP A 163 6.91 -20.71 22.47
CA ASP A 163 7.31 -20.73 23.88
C ASP A 163 8.11 -19.48 24.26
N VAL A 164 8.38 -18.58 23.30
CA VAL A 164 9.23 -17.40 23.46
C VAL A 164 10.61 -17.78 24.01
N ASP A 165 11.13 -18.95 23.59
CA ASP A 165 12.41 -19.46 24.07
C ASP A 165 13.60 -18.86 23.28
N LEU A 166 14.16 -17.81 23.83
CA LEU A 166 15.29 -17.08 23.24
C LEU A 166 16.57 -17.91 23.22
N ASN A 167 16.73 -18.84 24.18
CA ASN A 167 17.90 -19.72 24.23
C ASN A 167 17.83 -20.75 23.10
N GLU A 168 16.66 -21.33 22.86
CA GLU A 168 16.45 -22.25 21.76
C GLU A 168 16.62 -21.55 20.40
N LEU A 169 16.15 -20.33 20.21
CA LEU A 169 16.43 -19.57 18.98
C LEU A 169 17.93 -19.38 18.74
N ARG A 170 18.69 -19.08 19.80
CA ARG A 170 20.16 -19.03 19.70
C ARG A 170 20.76 -20.39 19.38
N GLN A 171 20.28 -21.44 20.03
CA GLN A 171 20.78 -22.81 19.81
C GLN A 171 20.54 -23.26 18.38
N ILE A 172 19.37 -22.99 17.81
CA ILE A 172 19.06 -23.24 16.40
C ILE A 172 20.09 -22.55 15.48
N ILE A 173 20.40 -21.27 15.73
CA ILE A 173 21.39 -20.52 14.93
C ILE A 173 22.76 -21.18 14.97
N LEU A 174 23.14 -21.72 16.12
CA LEU A 174 24.43 -22.42 16.30
C LEU A 174 24.43 -23.81 15.66
N ASP A 175 23.40 -24.60 15.88
CA ASP A 175 23.29 -26.01 15.41
C ASP A 175 23.22 -26.05 13.87
N TYR A 176 22.48 -25.13 13.24
CA TYR A 176 22.39 -25.04 11.79
C TYR A 176 23.49 -24.18 11.16
N GLU A 177 24.50 -23.84 11.96
CA GLU A 177 25.70 -23.11 11.53
C GLU A 177 25.40 -21.84 10.74
N ILE A 178 24.33 -21.09 11.12
CA ILE A 178 23.92 -19.87 10.45
C ILE A 178 25.02 -18.82 10.59
N VAL A 179 25.52 -18.36 9.45
CA VAL A 179 26.61 -17.37 9.39
C VAL A 179 26.07 -15.95 9.23
N CYS A 180 26.81 -15.01 9.74
CA CYS A 180 26.52 -13.58 9.54
C CYS A 180 26.61 -13.22 8.05
N PRO A 181 25.57 -12.60 7.46
CA PRO A 181 25.55 -12.22 6.04
C PRO A 181 26.68 -11.27 5.62
N ILE A 182 27.26 -10.52 6.56
CA ILE A 182 28.33 -9.54 6.29
C ILE A 182 29.72 -10.10 6.54
N SER A 183 29.96 -10.67 7.74
CA SER A 183 31.29 -11.16 8.12
C SER A 183 31.53 -12.63 7.74
N GLY A 184 30.48 -13.40 7.45
CA GLY A 184 30.59 -14.84 7.23
C GLY A 184 30.91 -15.65 8.49
N THR A 185 30.99 -15.03 9.66
CA THR A 185 31.33 -15.69 10.92
C THR A 185 30.11 -16.15 11.71
N LYS A 186 30.31 -17.09 12.65
CA LYS A 186 29.27 -17.63 13.54
C LYS A 186 29.38 -17.06 14.96
N ASN A 187 30.07 -15.95 15.16
CA ASN A 187 30.36 -15.38 16.48
C ASN A 187 29.18 -14.54 16.99
N TRP A 188 28.14 -15.23 17.45
CA TRP A 188 26.88 -14.64 17.88
C TRP A 188 26.83 -14.35 19.39
N THR A 189 26.09 -13.31 19.79
CA THR A 189 25.72 -13.03 21.18
C THR A 189 24.54 -13.93 21.60
N ASP A 190 24.04 -13.70 22.82
CA ASP A 190 22.73 -14.21 23.22
C ASP A 190 21.62 -13.45 22.50
N VAL A 191 20.47 -14.14 22.28
CA VAL A 191 19.25 -13.53 21.76
C VAL A 191 18.58 -12.74 22.88
N ARG A 192 18.12 -11.52 22.58
CA ARG A 192 17.42 -10.63 23.52
C ARG A 192 16.12 -10.13 22.92
N GLN A 193 15.08 -10.04 23.72
CA GLN A 193 13.85 -9.38 23.28
C GLN A 193 14.05 -7.88 23.18
N PHE A 194 13.50 -7.29 22.13
CA PHE A 194 13.49 -5.87 21.92
C PHE A 194 12.06 -5.40 21.61
N ASN A 195 11.51 -4.57 22.50
CA ASN A 195 10.16 -4.04 22.31
C ASN A 195 10.15 -2.97 21.21
N LEU A 196 9.23 -3.11 20.28
CA LEU A 196 9.09 -2.23 19.11
C LEU A 196 8.31 -0.94 19.39
N MET A 197 7.79 -0.73 20.60
CA MET A 197 7.09 0.49 20.94
C MET A 197 8.05 1.62 21.27
N PHE A 198 7.86 2.77 20.62
CA PHE A 198 8.45 4.01 21.09
C PHE A 198 7.74 4.52 22.32
N SER A 199 8.48 5.02 23.30
CA SER A 199 7.90 5.64 24.51
C SER A 199 8.53 6.99 24.80
N THR A 200 7.77 7.84 25.48
CA THR A 200 8.23 9.12 26.02
C THR A 200 7.60 9.37 27.38
N GLU A 201 8.08 10.39 28.08
CA GLU A 201 7.54 10.80 29.38
C GLU A 201 6.62 12.01 29.20
N MET A 202 5.47 11.98 29.85
CA MET A 202 4.49 13.07 29.87
C MET A 202 4.31 13.55 31.31
N GLY A 203 4.64 14.80 31.60
CA GLY A 203 4.56 15.42 32.92
C GLY A 203 5.60 16.53 33.07
N SER A 204 5.43 17.38 34.09
CA SER A 204 6.28 18.55 34.33
C SER A 204 7.45 18.29 35.31
N THR A 205 7.44 17.17 36.01
CA THR A 205 8.47 16.78 37.00
C THR A 205 8.84 15.32 36.81
N ALA A 206 10.11 14.97 37.09
CA ALA A 206 10.60 13.59 36.97
C ALA A 206 9.84 12.60 37.86
N ASP A 207 9.44 13.03 39.06
CA ASP A 207 8.73 12.18 40.04
C ASP A 207 7.23 12.03 39.75
N GLY A 208 6.67 12.85 38.85
CA GLY A 208 5.26 12.84 38.47
C GLY A 208 5.02 12.53 36.99
N SER A 209 6.07 12.11 36.27
CA SER A 209 5.92 11.79 34.83
C SER A 209 5.21 10.46 34.62
N MET A 210 4.36 10.43 33.59
CA MET A 210 3.70 9.22 33.14
C MET A 210 4.36 8.75 31.84
N LYS A 211 4.80 7.50 31.79
CA LYS A 211 5.27 6.88 30.56
C LYS A 211 4.12 6.69 29.59
N VAL A 212 4.21 7.29 28.42
CA VAL A 212 3.27 7.14 27.32
C VAL A 212 3.97 6.57 26.08
N TYR A 213 3.19 6.02 25.17
CA TYR A 213 3.72 5.36 23.96
C TYR A 213 3.23 6.06 22.71
N LEU A 214 4.06 6.09 21.67
CA LEU A 214 3.60 6.37 20.31
C LEU A 214 2.89 5.12 19.80
N ARG A 215 1.67 5.28 19.28
CA ARG A 215 0.87 4.13 18.82
C ARG A 215 1.58 3.34 17.73
N PRO A 216 1.69 1.99 17.86
CA PRO A 216 2.29 1.14 16.83
C PRO A 216 1.30 0.74 15.73
N GLU A 217 0.00 1.04 15.94
CA GLU A 217 -1.11 0.80 15.01
C GLU A 217 -2.27 1.76 15.27
N THR A 218 -3.17 1.87 14.31
CA THR A 218 -4.36 2.74 14.43
C THR A 218 -5.60 2.03 14.98
N ALA A 219 -5.62 0.69 15.01
CA ALA A 219 -6.77 -0.14 15.44
C ALA A 219 -7.29 0.18 16.83
N GLN A 220 -6.39 0.30 17.81
CA GLN A 220 -6.78 0.44 19.22
C GLN A 220 -7.57 1.72 19.48
N GLY A 221 -7.27 2.80 18.74
CA GLY A 221 -8.04 4.03 18.80
C GLY A 221 -9.48 3.84 18.31
N ILE A 222 -9.73 2.93 17.39
CA ILE A 222 -11.07 2.58 16.92
C ILE A 222 -11.81 1.80 18.00
N PHE A 223 -11.20 0.78 18.59
CA PHE A 223 -11.83 -0.08 19.60
C PHE A 223 -12.27 0.70 20.83
N VAL A 224 -11.42 1.56 21.38
CA VAL A 224 -11.77 2.34 22.57
C VAL A 224 -12.85 3.41 22.30
N ASN A 225 -13.05 3.79 21.05
CA ASN A 225 -14.08 4.73 20.61
C ASN A 225 -15.34 4.04 20.06
N PHE A 226 -15.41 2.70 20.07
CA PHE A 226 -16.55 1.96 19.54
C PHE A 226 -17.91 2.48 20.06
N LEU A 227 -18.09 2.55 21.38
CA LEU A 227 -19.34 3.03 21.98
C LEU A 227 -19.62 4.50 21.68
N ASN A 228 -18.59 5.36 21.64
CA ASN A 228 -18.75 6.77 21.31
C ASN A 228 -19.32 6.92 19.89
N VAL A 229 -18.72 6.24 18.93
CA VAL A 229 -19.15 6.27 17.52
C VAL A 229 -20.52 5.63 17.35
N GLN A 230 -20.72 4.45 17.95
CA GLN A 230 -21.99 3.72 17.85
C GLN A 230 -23.16 4.58 18.36
N LYS A 231 -23.02 5.23 19.54
CA LYS A 231 -24.08 6.03 20.14
C LYS A 231 -24.31 7.34 19.41
N THR A 232 -23.26 8.10 19.13
CA THR A 232 -23.37 9.41 18.48
C THR A 232 -23.84 9.31 17.03
N GLY A 233 -23.35 8.29 16.30
CA GLY A 233 -23.76 7.98 14.93
C GLY A 233 -25.06 7.17 14.85
N ARG A 234 -25.62 6.69 15.97
CA ARG A 234 -26.77 5.76 16.00
C ARG A 234 -26.54 4.54 15.10
N MET A 235 -25.29 4.04 15.07
CA MET A 235 -24.89 2.97 14.18
C MET A 235 -25.54 1.65 14.63
N ARG A 236 -25.92 0.84 13.64
CA ARG A 236 -26.44 -0.51 13.83
C ARG A 236 -25.46 -1.52 13.25
N ILE A 237 -25.26 -2.64 13.92
CA ILE A 237 -24.45 -3.75 13.42
C ILE A 237 -25.18 -4.41 12.23
N PRO A 238 -24.48 -4.70 11.09
CA PRO A 238 -23.05 -4.53 10.90
C PRO A 238 -22.65 -3.10 10.47
N PHE A 239 -21.61 -2.55 11.09
CA PHE A 239 -21.05 -1.25 10.68
C PHE A 239 -19.54 -1.19 10.87
N GLY A 240 -18.88 -0.28 10.17
CA GLY A 240 -17.45 -0.09 10.21
C GLY A 240 -17.02 1.29 10.72
N ILE A 241 -15.84 1.33 11.30
CA ILE A 241 -15.15 2.56 11.67
C ILE A 241 -13.79 2.58 10.97
N ALA A 242 -13.55 3.63 10.18
CA ALA A 242 -12.34 3.81 9.38
C ALA A 242 -11.46 4.92 9.94
N GLN A 243 -10.16 4.77 9.82
CA GLN A 243 -9.16 5.77 10.21
C GLN A 243 -7.97 5.75 9.28
N ILE A 244 -7.41 6.93 9.00
CA ILE A 244 -6.08 7.10 8.40
C ILE A 244 -5.23 7.80 9.44
N GLY A 245 -4.03 7.27 9.72
CA GLY A 245 -3.18 7.92 10.70
C GLY A 245 -1.76 7.37 10.79
N LYS A 246 -0.90 8.16 11.41
CA LYS A 246 0.48 7.79 11.70
C LYS A 246 0.54 6.68 12.74
N ALA A 247 1.49 5.75 12.51
CA ALA A 247 1.89 4.71 13.44
C ALA A 247 3.42 4.64 13.52
N PHE A 248 3.94 4.09 14.61
CA PHE A 248 5.37 4.15 14.94
C PHE A 248 5.85 2.80 15.45
N ARG A 249 6.90 2.26 14.82
CA ARG A 249 7.54 1.01 15.26
C ARG A 249 9.05 1.19 15.29
N ASN A 250 9.68 0.91 16.40
CA ASN A 250 11.13 1.02 16.57
C ASN A 250 11.86 -0.10 15.83
N GLU A 251 11.68 -0.14 14.51
CA GLU A 251 12.28 -1.14 13.61
C GLU A 251 13.81 -1.05 13.67
N ILE A 252 14.45 -2.18 13.92
CA ILE A 252 15.90 -2.26 14.02
C ILE A 252 16.53 -2.58 12.67
N VAL A 253 15.89 -3.44 11.89
CA VAL A 253 16.34 -3.83 10.57
C VAL A 253 15.44 -3.17 9.53
N ALA A 254 15.71 -1.89 9.25
CA ALA A 254 15.10 -1.18 8.15
C ALA A 254 15.68 -1.66 6.82
N ARG A 255 14.87 -2.21 5.95
CA ARG A 255 15.26 -2.65 4.62
C ARG A 255 14.20 -2.26 3.59
N GLN A 256 14.59 -2.21 2.33
CA GLN A 256 13.68 -2.06 1.19
C GLN A 256 12.98 -0.69 1.14
N PHE A 257 13.75 0.39 1.40
CA PHE A 257 13.26 1.76 1.25
C PHE A 257 12.04 2.02 2.14
N ILE A 258 10.97 2.60 1.60
CA ILE A 258 9.73 2.91 2.35
C ILE A 258 8.84 1.70 2.64
N PHE A 259 9.27 0.48 2.32
CA PHE A 259 8.51 -0.74 2.64
C PHE A 259 8.45 -1.02 4.15
N ARG A 260 9.55 -0.72 4.87
CA ARG A 260 9.63 -0.87 6.33
C ARG A 260 10.28 0.35 6.96
N MET A 261 9.50 1.13 7.67
CA MET A 261 9.87 2.40 8.28
C MET A 261 9.55 2.42 9.76
N ARG A 262 10.19 3.37 10.48
CA ARG A 262 9.93 3.61 11.91
C ARG A 262 8.70 4.48 12.15
N GLU A 263 8.40 5.36 11.21
CA GLU A 263 7.22 6.20 11.16
C GLU A 263 6.52 5.98 9.82
N PHE A 264 5.25 5.57 9.84
CA PHE A 264 4.47 5.22 8.65
C PHE A 264 3.01 5.63 8.83
N GLU A 265 2.21 5.50 7.78
CA GLU A 265 0.76 5.70 7.86
C GLU A 265 0.00 4.41 7.54
N GLN A 266 -1.09 4.19 8.28
CA GLN A 266 -2.06 3.13 8.02
C GLN A 266 -3.40 3.72 7.58
N MET A 267 -4.07 3.02 6.66
CA MET A 267 -5.48 3.17 6.31
C MET A 267 -6.17 1.91 6.83
N GLU A 268 -6.97 2.05 7.85
CA GLU A 268 -7.51 0.93 8.61
C GLU A 268 -9.00 1.07 8.83
N MET A 269 -9.72 -0.05 8.71
CA MET A 269 -11.16 -0.14 8.99
C MET A 269 -11.43 -1.36 9.86
N GLN A 270 -12.17 -1.15 10.94
CA GLN A 270 -12.67 -2.19 11.82
C GLN A 270 -14.18 -2.33 11.62
N PHE A 271 -14.61 -3.49 11.14
CA PHE A 271 -16.01 -3.77 10.82
C PHE A 271 -16.63 -4.68 11.87
N PHE A 272 -17.62 -4.16 12.58
CA PHE A 272 -18.26 -4.80 13.71
C PHE A 272 -19.45 -5.63 13.24
N VAL A 273 -19.50 -6.90 13.65
CA VAL A 273 -20.50 -7.87 13.22
C VAL A 273 -21.08 -8.66 14.40
N ARG A 274 -22.21 -9.33 14.20
CA ARG A 274 -22.75 -10.29 15.18
C ARG A 274 -21.79 -11.48 15.34
N PRO A 275 -21.58 -11.97 16.59
CA PRO A 275 -20.86 -13.22 16.80
C PRO A 275 -21.49 -14.37 15.99
N GLY A 276 -20.64 -15.15 15.31
CA GLY A 276 -21.07 -16.24 14.40
C GLY A 276 -21.27 -15.81 12.94
N GLU A 277 -21.25 -14.51 12.61
CA GLU A 277 -21.29 -14.02 11.22
C GLU A 277 -19.90 -13.62 10.68
N GLU A 278 -18.87 -13.64 11.53
CA GLU A 278 -17.55 -13.09 11.20
C GLU A 278 -16.89 -13.74 9.99
N LEU A 279 -16.98 -15.05 9.83
CA LEU A 279 -16.34 -15.74 8.70
C LEU A 279 -17.03 -15.39 7.37
N LYS A 280 -18.34 -15.17 7.39
CA LYS A 280 -19.09 -14.70 6.22
C LYS A 280 -18.63 -13.30 5.80
N TRP A 281 -18.48 -12.39 6.78
CA TRP A 281 -18.02 -11.03 6.53
C TRP A 281 -16.55 -10.96 6.17
N PHE A 282 -15.72 -11.82 6.75
CA PHE A 282 -14.32 -11.99 6.36
C PHE A 282 -14.19 -12.35 4.88
N ALA A 283 -14.92 -13.37 4.41
CA ALA A 283 -14.92 -13.76 3.00
C ALA A 283 -15.36 -12.60 2.08
N LYS A 284 -16.41 -11.87 2.47
CA LYS A 284 -16.90 -10.72 1.70
C LYS A 284 -15.87 -9.59 1.62
N TRP A 285 -15.21 -9.26 2.73
CA TRP A 285 -14.18 -8.22 2.76
C TRP A 285 -12.94 -8.65 1.98
N LYS A 286 -12.52 -9.91 2.09
CA LYS A 286 -11.43 -10.48 1.28
C LYS A 286 -11.63 -10.22 -0.21
N GLU A 287 -12.80 -10.54 -0.75
CA GLU A 287 -13.12 -10.28 -2.16
C GLU A 287 -13.21 -8.78 -2.49
N THR A 288 -13.88 -8.00 -1.63
CA THR A 288 -14.07 -6.57 -1.85
C THR A 288 -12.74 -5.83 -1.91
N ARG A 289 -11.81 -6.18 -1.02
CA ARG A 289 -10.49 -5.55 -0.99
C ARG A 289 -9.64 -5.92 -2.20
N LEU A 290 -9.65 -7.17 -2.61
CA LEU A 290 -8.93 -7.57 -3.83
C LEU A 290 -9.49 -6.87 -5.09
N LYS A 291 -10.81 -6.72 -5.21
CA LYS A 291 -11.44 -5.97 -6.29
C LYS A 291 -10.99 -4.50 -6.29
N TRP A 292 -10.90 -3.88 -5.12
CA TRP A 292 -10.42 -2.51 -4.98
C TRP A 292 -8.97 -2.36 -5.46
N HIS A 293 -8.06 -3.27 -5.08
CA HIS A 293 -6.67 -3.27 -5.56
C HIS A 293 -6.58 -3.43 -7.08
N LYS A 294 -7.35 -4.36 -7.65
CA LYS A 294 -7.36 -4.61 -9.10
C LYS A 294 -7.92 -3.43 -9.90
N ALA A 295 -8.90 -2.71 -9.33
CA ALA A 295 -9.48 -1.52 -9.95
C ALA A 295 -8.46 -0.38 -10.18
N LEU A 296 -7.31 -0.41 -9.51
CA LEU A 296 -6.20 0.52 -9.76
C LEU A 296 -5.49 0.29 -11.10
N GLY A 297 -5.67 -0.89 -11.73
CA GLY A 297 -5.09 -1.20 -13.04
C GLY A 297 -3.58 -1.41 -13.02
N LEU A 298 -3.01 -1.86 -11.89
CA LEU A 298 -1.56 -2.12 -11.75
C LEU A 298 -1.14 -3.50 -12.28
N GLY A 299 -2.08 -4.30 -12.78
CA GLY A 299 -1.91 -5.66 -13.28
C GLY A 299 -2.47 -6.70 -12.30
N ASP A 300 -3.55 -7.36 -12.72
CA ASP A 300 -4.30 -8.32 -11.88
C ASP A 300 -3.45 -9.48 -11.38
N GLN A 301 -2.52 -9.95 -12.23
CA GLN A 301 -1.59 -11.05 -11.94
C GLN A 301 -0.55 -10.72 -10.87
N LYS A 302 -0.36 -9.43 -10.54
CA LYS A 302 0.58 -8.99 -9.51
C LYS A 302 0.03 -9.10 -8.10
N TYR A 303 -1.22 -9.49 -7.95
CA TYR A 303 -1.88 -9.67 -6.65
C TYR A 303 -2.16 -11.14 -6.39
N ARG A 304 -1.95 -11.57 -5.15
CA ARG A 304 -2.38 -12.87 -4.67
C ARG A 304 -2.83 -12.82 -3.21
N PHE A 305 -3.60 -13.80 -2.78
CA PHE A 305 -3.84 -14.02 -1.36
C PHE A 305 -2.73 -14.88 -0.76
N HIS A 306 -2.42 -14.59 0.49
CA HIS A 306 -1.60 -15.43 1.35
C HIS A 306 -2.39 -15.70 2.64
N ASP A 307 -3.04 -16.85 2.70
CA ASP A 307 -3.81 -17.27 3.88
C ASP A 307 -2.82 -17.72 4.97
N HIS A 308 -3.02 -17.26 6.21
CA HIS A 308 -2.14 -17.58 7.32
C HIS A 308 -2.41 -18.99 7.84
N GLU A 309 -1.42 -19.86 7.79
CA GLU A 309 -1.49 -21.22 8.39
C GLU A 309 -1.47 -21.14 9.92
N LYS A 310 -0.70 -20.19 10.49
CA LYS A 310 -0.62 -19.92 11.91
C LYS A 310 -1.30 -18.59 12.22
N LEU A 311 -2.44 -18.68 12.87
CA LEU A 311 -3.21 -17.49 13.26
C LEU A 311 -2.61 -16.82 14.50
N ALA A 312 -2.71 -15.50 14.56
CA ALA A 312 -2.46 -14.75 15.79
C ALA A 312 -3.52 -15.14 16.85
N HIS A 313 -3.15 -15.03 18.13
CA HIS A 313 -4.00 -15.44 19.25
C HIS A 313 -5.36 -14.72 19.33
N TYR A 314 -5.52 -13.61 18.63
CA TYR A 314 -6.73 -12.82 18.57
C TYR A 314 -7.61 -13.13 17.34
N ALA A 315 -7.14 -13.93 16.41
CA ALA A 315 -7.81 -14.15 15.13
C ALA A 315 -8.27 -15.60 14.97
N ASN A 316 -9.43 -15.81 14.33
CA ASN A 316 -9.91 -17.12 13.90
C ASN A 316 -9.85 -17.28 12.36
N ALA A 317 -9.52 -16.22 11.61
CA ALA A 317 -9.15 -16.24 10.20
C ALA A 317 -8.26 -15.04 9.88
N ALA A 318 -7.25 -15.24 9.03
CA ALA A 318 -6.37 -14.18 8.56
C ALA A 318 -5.87 -14.46 7.15
N THR A 319 -5.75 -13.41 6.35
CA THR A 319 -5.17 -13.45 5.00
C THR A 319 -4.51 -12.12 4.68
N ASP A 320 -3.41 -12.16 3.93
CA ASP A 320 -2.81 -10.97 3.35
C ASP A 320 -3.16 -10.89 1.86
N ILE A 321 -3.34 -9.68 1.37
CA ILE A 321 -3.21 -9.38 -0.05
C ILE A 321 -1.74 -9.01 -0.26
N GLU A 322 -1.03 -9.85 -1.01
CA GLU A 322 0.34 -9.58 -1.42
C GLU A 322 0.39 -8.98 -2.82
N PHE A 323 1.39 -8.11 -3.02
CA PHE A 323 1.73 -7.53 -4.31
C PHE A 323 3.13 -7.93 -4.74
N GLU A 324 3.32 -8.18 -6.05
CA GLU A 324 4.63 -8.49 -6.65
C GLU A 324 5.52 -7.23 -6.71
N MET A 325 6.32 -7.07 -5.65
CA MET A 325 7.35 -6.04 -5.57
C MET A 325 8.60 -6.45 -6.37
N PRO A 326 9.55 -5.53 -6.68
CA PRO A 326 10.83 -5.88 -7.29
C PRO A 326 11.69 -6.87 -6.50
N PHE A 327 11.34 -7.13 -5.24
CA PHE A 327 11.98 -8.07 -4.31
C PHE A 327 11.05 -9.22 -3.88
N GLY A 328 10.10 -9.58 -4.74
CA GLY A 328 9.14 -10.66 -4.55
C GLY A 328 7.80 -10.24 -3.97
N PHE A 329 6.89 -11.21 -3.83
CA PHE A 329 5.57 -10.95 -3.25
C PHE A 329 5.68 -10.51 -1.81
N LYS A 330 4.97 -9.44 -1.47
CA LYS A 330 4.94 -8.85 -0.11
C LYS A 330 3.56 -8.33 0.22
N GLU A 331 3.20 -8.48 1.48
CA GLU A 331 1.97 -7.96 2.06
C GLU A 331 1.81 -6.45 1.81
N VAL A 332 0.65 -6.06 1.29
CA VAL A 332 0.22 -4.67 1.14
C VAL A 332 -1.04 -4.37 1.96
N GLU A 333 -1.87 -5.37 2.20
CA GLU A 333 -3.07 -5.27 3.04
C GLU A 333 -3.28 -6.55 3.84
N GLY A 334 -3.46 -6.45 5.16
CA GLY A 334 -3.90 -7.53 6.02
C GLY A 334 -5.42 -7.51 6.22
N ILE A 335 -6.05 -8.67 6.22
CA ILE A 335 -7.48 -8.85 6.51
C ILE A 335 -7.61 -9.92 7.58
N HIS A 336 -8.18 -9.56 8.74
CA HIS A 336 -8.25 -10.44 9.91
C HIS A 336 -9.67 -10.52 10.48
N SER A 337 -10.09 -11.70 10.88
CA SER A 337 -11.24 -11.89 11.77
C SER A 337 -10.72 -11.98 13.21
N ARG A 338 -10.85 -10.87 13.96
CA ARG A 338 -10.25 -10.66 15.29
C ARG A 338 -11.13 -11.15 16.44
N THR A 339 -12.28 -11.75 16.14
CA THR A 339 -13.29 -12.12 17.13
C THR A 339 -13.69 -10.92 18.01
N ASN A 340 -13.96 -11.12 19.30
CA ASN A 340 -14.20 -10.06 20.29
C ASN A 340 -12.96 -9.74 21.13
N PHE A 341 -11.79 -10.19 20.73
CA PHE A 341 -10.56 -10.15 21.55
C PHE A 341 -10.27 -8.74 22.07
N ASP A 342 -10.18 -7.75 21.18
CA ASP A 342 -9.81 -6.39 21.57
C ASP A 342 -10.86 -5.72 22.45
N LEU A 343 -12.13 -5.76 22.03
CA LEU A 343 -13.23 -5.17 22.81
C LEU A 343 -13.36 -5.85 24.19
N GLY A 344 -13.24 -7.18 24.24
CA GLY A 344 -13.29 -7.95 25.49
C GLY A 344 -12.14 -7.62 26.43
N ASN A 345 -10.92 -7.47 25.91
CA ASN A 345 -9.79 -7.04 26.71
C ASN A 345 -9.95 -5.60 27.23
N HIS A 346 -10.39 -4.67 26.38
CA HIS A 346 -10.67 -3.31 26.84
C HIS A 346 -11.79 -3.27 27.90
N GLU A 347 -12.82 -4.10 27.78
CA GLU A 347 -13.85 -4.26 28.80
C GLU A 347 -13.22 -4.74 30.13
N LYS A 348 -12.40 -5.80 30.08
CA LYS A 348 -11.70 -6.37 31.23
C LYS A 348 -10.77 -5.36 31.92
N PHE A 349 -9.93 -4.65 31.17
CA PHE A 349 -8.94 -3.71 31.72
C PHE A 349 -9.54 -2.39 32.18
N SER A 350 -10.65 -1.94 31.58
CA SER A 350 -11.33 -0.70 31.96
C SER A 350 -12.39 -0.90 33.04
N GLY A 351 -12.88 -2.10 33.21
CA GLY A 351 -14.06 -2.40 34.05
C GLY A 351 -15.40 -1.85 33.50
N LYS A 352 -15.38 -1.36 32.23
CA LYS A 352 -16.57 -0.78 31.58
C LYS A 352 -17.08 -1.72 30.50
N LYS A 353 -18.41 -1.99 30.54
CA LYS A 353 -19.04 -2.81 29.49
C LYS A 353 -18.93 -2.16 28.13
N ILE A 354 -18.38 -2.90 27.16
CA ILE A 354 -18.24 -2.51 25.75
C ILE A 354 -19.12 -3.45 24.92
N GLN A 355 -20.44 -3.35 25.11
CA GLN A 355 -21.43 -4.21 24.49
C GLN A 355 -22.39 -3.40 23.62
N TYR A 356 -22.84 -4.01 22.54
CA TYR A 356 -23.90 -3.50 21.69
C TYR A 356 -25.23 -4.15 22.08
N PHE A 357 -26.26 -3.34 22.32
CA PHE A 357 -27.62 -3.83 22.46
C PHE A 357 -28.23 -3.98 21.06
N ASP A 358 -28.57 -5.19 20.68
CA ASP A 358 -29.20 -5.51 19.42
C ASP A 358 -30.73 -5.49 19.56
N PRO A 359 -31.42 -4.48 18.98
CA PRO A 359 -32.87 -4.36 19.12
C PRO A 359 -33.64 -5.47 18.39
N GLU A 360 -33.03 -6.16 17.41
CA GLU A 360 -33.65 -7.25 16.67
C GLU A 360 -33.64 -8.56 17.48
N LEU A 361 -32.56 -8.79 18.24
CA LEU A 361 -32.40 -9.96 19.10
C LEU A 361 -32.91 -9.73 20.52
N GLY A 362 -33.03 -8.48 20.95
CA GLY A 362 -33.41 -8.11 22.30
C GLY A 362 -32.34 -8.38 23.37
N GLU A 363 -31.09 -8.57 22.96
CA GLU A 363 -29.95 -8.91 23.81
C GLU A 363 -28.72 -8.03 23.59
N SER A 364 -27.79 -8.07 24.53
CA SER A 364 -26.50 -7.37 24.44
C SER A 364 -25.36 -8.35 24.27
N TYR A 365 -24.43 -8.04 23.37
CA TYR A 365 -23.23 -8.83 23.15
C TYR A 365 -22.02 -7.93 22.81
N THR A 366 -20.82 -8.46 23.00
CA THR A 366 -19.58 -7.85 22.50
C THR A 366 -19.43 -8.24 21.03
N PRO A 367 -19.42 -7.27 20.08
CA PRO A 367 -19.32 -7.58 18.65
C PRO A 367 -18.02 -8.29 18.29
N TYR A 368 -18.07 -9.10 17.23
CA TYR A 368 -16.87 -9.59 16.55
C TYR A 368 -16.41 -8.60 15.51
N VAL A 369 -15.13 -8.64 15.17
CA VAL A 369 -14.49 -7.61 14.36
C VAL A 369 -13.80 -8.21 13.14
N ILE A 370 -14.04 -7.63 11.97
CA ILE A 370 -13.25 -7.85 10.76
C ILE A 370 -12.40 -6.61 10.51
N GLU A 371 -11.10 -6.81 10.51
CA GLU A 371 -10.11 -5.78 10.21
C GLU A 371 -9.71 -5.80 8.75
N THR A 372 -9.52 -4.62 8.16
CA THR A 372 -8.75 -4.42 6.94
C THR A 372 -7.73 -3.31 7.19
N SER A 373 -6.45 -3.59 6.95
CA SER A 373 -5.37 -2.65 7.25
C SER A 373 -4.36 -2.58 6.12
N ILE A 374 -4.16 -1.39 5.56
CA ILE A 374 -3.21 -1.08 4.50
C ILE A 374 -2.13 -0.14 5.04
N GLY A 375 -0.86 -0.46 4.77
CA GLY A 375 0.22 0.51 4.89
C GLY A 375 0.21 1.47 3.70
N VAL A 376 -0.03 2.77 3.94
CA VAL A 376 -0.03 3.79 2.87
C VAL A 376 1.28 3.79 2.10
N ASP A 377 2.38 3.65 2.82
CA ASP A 377 3.73 3.70 2.27
C ASP A 377 4.07 2.45 1.44
N ARG A 378 3.57 1.27 1.85
CA ARG A 378 3.66 0.04 1.03
C ARG A 378 2.83 0.16 -0.23
N MET A 379 1.62 0.72 -0.13
CA MET A 379 0.76 0.97 -1.27
C MET A 379 1.40 1.98 -2.24
N PHE A 380 2.00 3.05 -1.72
CA PHE A 380 2.77 4.01 -2.51
C PHE A 380 3.90 3.31 -3.28
N LEU A 381 4.69 2.47 -2.62
CA LEU A 381 5.78 1.74 -3.24
C LEU A 381 5.29 0.76 -4.32
N SER A 382 4.17 0.06 -4.08
CA SER A 382 3.55 -0.85 -5.06
C SER A 382 3.15 -0.11 -6.33
N ILE A 383 2.50 1.05 -6.17
CA ILE A 383 2.08 1.90 -7.29
C ILE A 383 3.29 2.40 -8.08
N MET A 384 4.32 2.90 -7.39
CA MET A 384 5.53 3.38 -8.04
C MET A 384 6.28 2.25 -8.76
N ALA A 385 6.38 1.07 -8.15
CA ALA A 385 7.03 -0.09 -8.74
C ALA A 385 6.29 -0.63 -9.98
N ALA A 386 4.95 -0.59 -9.94
CA ALA A 386 4.13 -0.99 -11.10
C ALA A 386 4.17 0.03 -12.25
N ALA A 387 4.28 1.32 -11.89
CA ALA A 387 4.20 2.42 -12.85
C ALA A 387 5.53 2.76 -13.53
N TYR A 388 6.67 2.42 -12.91
CA TYR A 388 7.99 2.75 -13.44
C TYR A 388 8.31 1.94 -14.71
N CYS A 389 8.58 2.63 -15.81
CA CYS A 389 8.90 2.01 -17.09
C CYS A 389 10.01 2.80 -17.79
N GLU A 390 11.00 2.08 -18.34
CA GLU A 390 12.00 2.61 -19.26
C GLU A 390 11.67 2.12 -20.67
N GLU A 391 11.48 3.04 -21.60
CA GLU A 391 11.11 2.76 -22.98
C GLU A 391 12.18 3.24 -23.96
N THR A 392 12.47 2.43 -24.96
CA THR A 392 13.27 2.85 -26.11
C THR A 392 12.31 3.30 -27.22
N LEU A 393 12.46 4.54 -27.66
CA LEU A 393 11.65 5.12 -28.74
C LEU A 393 12.19 4.78 -30.11
N GLU A 394 11.36 4.92 -31.13
CA GLU A 394 11.81 4.88 -32.53
C GLU A 394 12.90 5.94 -32.74
N GLY A 395 14.08 5.50 -33.21
CA GLY A 395 15.27 6.37 -33.34
C GLY A 395 16.34 6.17 -32.26
N GLY A 396 16.14 5.25 -31.29
CA GLY A 396 17.14 4.86 -30.30
C GLY A 396 17.17 5.74 -29.02
N ASP A 397 16.37 6.80 -28.96
CA ASP A 397 16.19 7.61 -27.77
C ASP A 397 15.47 6.80 -26.67
N SER A 398 15.80 7.05 -25.38
CA SER A 398 15.12 6.44 -24.24
C SER A 398 14.28 7.47 -23.49
N ARG A 399 13.19 7.01 -22.88
CA ARG A 399 12.43 7.80 -21.89
C ARG A 399 12.10 6.97 -20.66
N VAL A 400 12.08 7.64 -19.53
CA VAL A 400 11.48 7.13 -18.30
C VAL A 400 10.05 7.65 -18.23
N VAL A 401 9.09 6.77 -17.98
CA VAL A 401 7.68 7.13 -17.82
C VAL A 401 7.12 6.45 -16.58
N LEU A 402 6.42 7.23 -15.74
CA LEU A 402 5.59 6.69 -14.66
C LEU A 402 4.16 6.54 -15.16
N ARG A 403 3.74 5.30 -15.44
CA ARG A 403 2.37 4.96 -15.87
C ARG A 403 1.43 4.89 -14.67
N LEU A 404 1.41 5.97 -13.88
CA LEU A 404 0.52 6.07 -12.72
C LEU A 404 -0.94 6.04 -13.17
N PRO A 405 -1.85 5.37 -12.41
CA PRO A 405 -3.29 5.56 -12.58
C PRO A 405 -3.62 7.06 -12.55
N ALA A 406 -4.38 7.54 -13.52
CA ALA A 406 -4.63 8.98 -13.66
C ALA A 406 -5.27 9.59 -12.41
N ALA A 407 -6.14 8.82 -11.73
CA ALA A 407 -6.74 9.21 -10.45
C ALA A 407 -5.70 9.49 -9.36
N LEU A 408 -4.55 8.82 -9.40
CA LEU A 408 -3.50 8.92 -8.38
C LEU A 408 -2.36 9.88 -8.78
N ALA A 409 -2.23 10.25 -10.08
CA ALA A 409 -1.13 11.09 -10.56
C ALA A 409 -1.00 12.39 -9.74
N PRO A 410 0.22 12.78 -9.33
CA PRO A 410 0.47 14.01 -8.56
C PRO A 410 0.00 15.28 -9.27
N VAL A 411 0.32 15.39 -10.55
CA VAL A 411 -0.12 16.43 -11.47
C VAL A 411 -1.08 15.80 -12.46
N LYS A 412 -2.28 16.37 -12.59
CA LYS A 412 -3.30 15.82 -13.50
C LYS A 412 -3.13 16.31 -14.92
N VAL A 413 -2.82 17.61 -15.04
CA VAL A 413 -2.69 18.29 -16.32
C VAL A 413 -1.49 19.22 -16.30
N ALA A 414 -0.64 19.14 -17.33
CA ALA A 414 0.38 20.14 -17.58
C ALA A 414 -0.03 20.99 -18.78
N VAL A 415 0.05 22.32 -18.66
CA VAL A 415 -0.29 23.26 -19.74
C VAL A 415 0.95 24.00 -20.17
N MET A 416 1.23 24.00 -21.47
CA MET A 416 2.48 24.45 -22.05
C MET A 416 2.22 25.34 -23.27
N PRO A 417 2.73 26.57 -23.32
CA PRO A 417 2.73 27.33 -24.57
C PRO A 417 3.76 26.73 -25.51
N LEU A 418 3.47 26.61 -26.81
CA LEU A 418 4.41 26.08 -27.80
C LEU A 418 5.69 26.92 -27.82
N VAL A 419 5.55 28.25 -27.81
CA VAL A 419 6.64 29.23 -27.71
C VAL A 419 6.32 30.29 -26.64
N ARG A 420 7.38 31.02 -26.17
CA ARG A 420 7.28 32.02 -25.08
C ARG A 420 6.91 33.42 -25.57
N LYS A 421 6.07 33.54 -26.57
CA LYS A 421 5.70 34.81 -27.19
C LYS A 421 4.30 34.72 -27.79
N ASP A 422 3.88 35.81 -28.40
CA ASP A 422 2.68 35.90 -29.22
C ASP A 422 1.37 35.63 -28.46
N GLY A 423 1.33 35.90 -27.12
CA GLY A 423 0.15 35.70 -26.28
C GLY A 423 -0.11 34.25 -25.86
N LEU A 424 0.75 33.30 -26.26
CA LEU A 424 0.58 31.87 -25.91
C LEU A 424 0.79 31.60 -24.42
N PRO A 425 1.79 32.20 -23.71
CA PRO A 425 1.94 32.04 -22.27
C PRO A 425 0.72 32.50 -21.49
N GLU A 426 0.16 33.68 -21.87
CA GLU A 426 -1.03 34.26 -21.23
C GLU A 426 -2.25 33.35 -21.40
N LYS A 427 -2.45 32.82 -22.62
CA LYS A 427 -3.53 31.85 -22.88
C LYS A 427 -3.35 30.54 -22.14
N ALA A 428 -2.13 30.04 -22.01
CA ALA A 428 -1.85 28.85 -21.21
C ALA A 428 -2.17 29.06 -19.71
N ARG A 429 -1.87 30.24 -19.16
CA ARG A 429 -2.21 30.59 -17.78
C ARG A 429 -3.70 30.74 -17.57
N GLU A 430 -4.43 31.33 -18.51
CA GLU A 430 -5.90 31.40 -18.50
C GLU A 430 -6.51 29.98 -18.38
N ILE A 431 -5.98 29.02 -19.13
CA ILE A 431 -6.44 27.62 -19.09
C ILE A 431 -6.17 27.02 -17.71
N ILE A 432 -4.97 27.22 -17.14
CA ILE A 432 -4.64 26.76 -15.78
C ILE A 432 -5.57 27.38 -14.75
N ASP A 433 -5.83 28.68 -14.84
CA ASP A 433 -6.71 29.40 -13.91
C ASP A 433 -8.13 28.83 -13.88
N ASN A 434 -8.58 28.27 -15.00
CA ASN A 434 -9.86 27.57 -15.09
C ASN A 434 -9.82 26.13 -14.54
N LEU A 435 -8.69 25.41 -14.68
CA LEU A 435 -8.57 24.01 -14.30
C LEU A 435 -8.16 23.80 -12.84
N ARG A 436 -7.42 24.72 -12.23
CA ARG A 436 -6.84 24.56 -10.89
C ARG A 436 -7.86 24.45 -9.74
N PHE A 437 -9.13 24.78 -9.99
CA PHE A 437 -10.19 24.56 -9.01
C PHE A 437 -10.58 23.09 -8.87
N ASP A 438 -10.28 22.27 -9.88
CA ASP A 438 -10.63 20.85 -9.89
C ASP A 438 -9.39 19.95 -9.85
N PHE A 439 -8.26 20.42 -10.40
CA PHE A 439 -7.07 19.59 -10.61
C PHE A 439 -5.78 20.31 -10.24
N LYS A 440 -4.81 19.56 -9.72
CA LYS A 440 -3.43 20.02 -9.65
C LYS A 440 -2.87 20.15 -11.07
N CYS A 441 -2.61 21.38 -11.49
CA CYS A 441 -2.04 21.71 -12.79
C CYS A 441 -0.58 22.16 -12.66
N GLN A 442 0.20 21.96 -13.71
CA GLN A 442 1.57 22.47 -13.82
C GLN A 442 1.73 23.29 -15.11
N TYR A 443 2.40 24.43 -15.00
CA TYR A 443 2.84 25.24 -16.12
C TYR A 443 4.30 24.96 -16.45
N ASP A 444 4.65 24.78 -17.73
CA ASP A 444 6.04 24.62 -18.16
C ASP A 444 6.27 25.29 -19.51
N GLU A 445 7.27 26.17 -19.57
CA GLU A 445 7.67 26.88 -20.79
C GLU A 445 9.18 26.76 -21.06
N LYS A 446 9.94 26.01 -20.22
CA LYS A 446 11.39 25.90 -20.33
C LYS A 446 11.77 24.82 -21.33
N ASP A 447 12.72 25.09 -22.22
CA ASP A 447 13.22 24.18 -23.26
C ASP A 447 12.22 23.89 -24.40
N SER A 448 12.54 22.94 -25.27
CA SER A 448 11.66 22.48 -26.35
C SER A 448 10.46 21.69 -25.81
N ILE A 449 9.36 21.69 -26.57
CA ILE A 449 8.11 21.00 -26.17
C ILE A 449 8.35 19.51 -25.89
N GLY A 450 9.21 18.85 -26.66
CA GLY A 450 9.55 17.44 -26.45
C GLY A 450 10.23 17.18 -25.11
N LYS A 451 11.15 18.07 -24.66
CA LYS A 451 11.79 17.96 -23.34
C LYS A 451 10.79 18.19 -22.21
N ARG A 452 9.83 19.10 -22.40
CA ARG A 452 8.75 19.36 -21.44
C ARG A 452 7.85 18.14 -21.30
N TYR A 453 7.46 17.50 -22.39
CA TYR A 453 6.70 16.24 -22.34
C TYR A 453 7.44 15.15 -21.57
N ARG A 454 8.76 14.97 -21.81
CA ARG A 454 9.56 13.98 -21.08
C ARG A 454 9.60 14.23 -19.57
N ARG A 455 9.68 15.52 -19.13
CA ARG A 455 9.59 15.85 -17.70
C ARG A 455 8.23 15.46 -17.11
N GLN A 456 7.15 15.64 -17.86
CA GLN A 456 5.81 15.26 -17.41
C GLN A 456 5.60 13.74 -17.43
N ASP A 457 6.15 13.03 -18.42
CA ASP A 457 6.16 11.57 -18.46
C ASP A 457 6.87 11.00 -17.22
N ALA A 458 8.01 11.57 -16.83
CA ALA A 458 8.82 11.13 -15.70
C ALA A 458 8.12 11.32 -14.34
N ILE A 459 7.23 12.30 -14.18
CA ILE A 459 6.44 12.49 -12.95
C ILE A 459 5.04 11.90 -13.02
N GLY A 460 4.69 11.27 -14.16
CA GLY A 460 3.44 10.54 -14.33
C GLY A 460 2.22 11.38 -14.64
N THR A 461 2.39 12.61 -15.19
CA THR A 461 1.27 13.47 -15.61
C THR A 461 0.52 12.83 -16.78
N PRO A 462 -0.77 12.50 -16.66
CA PRO A 462 -1.50 11.79 -17.71
C PRO A 462 -1.80 12.63 -18.95
N PHE A 463 -1.95 13.96 -18.81
CA PHE A 463 -2.32 14.88 -19.88
C PHE A 463 -1.40 16.07 -19.99
N CYS A 464 -0.93 16.35 -21.21
CA CYS A 464 -0.22 17.58 -21.54
C CYS A 464 -1.02 18.38 -22.56
N VAL A 465 -1.42 19.59 -22.18
CA VAL A 465 -2.15 20.54 -23.03
C VAL A 465 -1.14 21.50 -23.65
N THR A 466 -1.07 21.54 -24.98
CA THR A 466 -0.22 22.47 -25.72
C THR A 466 -1.06 23.59 -26.34
N VAL A 467 -0.67 24.81 -26.03
CA VAL A 467 -1.24 26.06 -26.57
C VAL A 467 -0.34 26.54 -27.70
N ASP A 468 -0.86 26.69 -28.90
CA ASP A 468 -0.17 27.11 -30.09
C ASP A 468 -0.88 28.31 -30.79
N HIS A 469 -0.37 28.80 -31.91
CA HIS A 469 -0.97 29.94 -32.62
C HIS A 469 -2.41 29.68 -33.07
N GLN A 470 -2.70 28.44 -33.51
CA GLN A 470 -4.06 28.05 -33.88
C GLN A 470 -5.03 28.15 -32.68
N THR A 471 -4.53 27.95 -31.44
CA THR A 471 -5.34 28.13 -30.23
C THR A 471 -5.91 29.56 -30.12
N LEU A 472 -5.14 30.55 -30.56
CA LEU A 472 -5.60 31.98 -30.54
C LEU A 472 -6.64 32.27 -31.63
N GLU A 473 -6.60 31.55 -32.74
CA GLU A 473 -7.49 31.73 -33.87
C GLU A 473 -8.86 31.06 -33.67
N ASP A 474 -8.85 29.78 -33.27
CA ASP A 474 -10.07 28.94 -33.24
C ASP A 474 -10.43 28.44 -31.83
N ASN A 475 -9.66 28.83 -30.83
CA ASN A 475 -9.85 28.43 -29.42
C ASN A 475 -9.77 26.87 -29.22
N THR A 476 -8.90 26.20 -29.97
CA THR A 476 -8.58 24.78 -29.79
C THR A 476 -7.24 24.59 -29.11
N VAL A 477 -7.00 23.44 -28.49
CA VAL A 477 -5.72 23.03 -27.89
C VAL A 477 -5.36 21.61 -28.31
N THR A 478 -4.07 21.29 -28.34
CA THR A 478 -3.61 19.91 -28.51
C THR A 478 -3.43 19.26 -27.14
N ILE A 479 -4.06 18.10 -26.94
CA ILE A 479 -3.88 17.27 -25.75
C ILE A 479 -3.03 16.06 -26.15
N ARG A 480 -1.91 15.88 -25.43
CA ARG A 480 -1.06 14.67 -25.53
C ARG A 480 -1.34 13.74 -24.37
N PHE A 481 -1.58 12.48 -24.68
CA PHE A 481 -1.78 11.40 -23.72
C PHE A 481 -0.42 10.76 -23.39
N ARG A 482 -0.10 10.64 -22.10
CA ARG A 482 1.19 10.11 -21.61
C ARG A 482 1.48 8.70 -22.15
N ASP A 483 0.51 7.79 -22.06
CA ASP A 483 0.74 6.36 -22.28
C ASP A 483 0.85 6.00 -23.76
N SER A 484 0.02 6.56 -24.62
CA SER A 484 0.06 6.35 -26.07
C SER A 484 0.95 7.33 -26.84
N MET A 485 1.30 8.47 -26.21
CA MET A 485 1.93 9.63 -26.85
C MET A 485 1.10 10.28 -27.97
N GLU A 486 -0.11 9.78 -28.21
CA GLU A 486 -1.03 10.38 -29.18
C GLU A 486 -1.35 11.82 -28.84
N GLN A 487 -1.54 12.63 -29.87
CA GLN A 487 -1.89 14.02 -29.77
C GLN A 487 -3.19 14.26 -30.53
N GLN A 488 -4.18 14.83 -29.86
CA GLN A 488 -5.47 15.11 -30.44
C GLN A 488 -5.87 16.55 -30.15
N ARG A 489 -6.60 17.18 -31.09
CA ARG A 489 -7.02 18.57 -30.99
C ARG A 489 -8.45 18.68 -30.48
N TYR A 490 -8.68 19.60 -29.49
CA TYR A 490 -9.96 19.76 -28.82
C TYR A 490 -10.33 21.23 -28.68
N TYR A 491 -11.62 21.55 -28.83
CA TYR A 491 -12.15 22.91 -28.64
C TYR A 491 -12.25 23.27 -27.14
N LEU A 492 -11.86 24.50 -26.81
CA LEU A 492 -12.03 25.06 -25.46
C LEU A 492 -13.43 25.66 -25.21
N ARG A 493 -14.34 25.58 -26.18
CA ARG A 493 -15.66 26.28 -26.18
C ARG A 493 -16.55 25.92 -24.98
N HIS A 494 -16.38 24.78 -24.34
CA HIS A 494 -17.10 24.47 -23.10
C HIS A 494 -16.11 24.44 -21.94
N ARG A 495 -16.26 25.36 -20.98
CA ARG A 495 -15.52 25.38 -19.71
C ARG A 495 -15.40 24.00 -19.04
N ASN A 496 -16.27 23.06 -19.45
CA ASN A 496 -16.36 21.71 -18.89
C ASN A 496 -15.70 20.62 -19.74
N TYR A 497 -15.23 20.87 -20.98
CA TYR A 497 -14.80 19.77 -21.87
C TYR A 497 -13.48 19.13 -21.44
N ILE A 498 -12.45 19.94 -21.15
CA ILE A 498 -11.19 19.40 -20.58
C ILE A 498 -11.45 18.84 -19.18
N ARG A 499 -12.28 19.49 -18.36
CA ARG A 499 -12.75 18.96 -17.07
C ARG A 499 -13.44 17.62 -17.23
N PHE A 500 -14.29 17.48 -18.23
CA PHE A 500 -15.04 16.27 -18.51
C PHE A 500 -14.14 15.13 -19.00
N LEU A 501 -13.21 15.39 -19.93
CA LEU A 501 -12.22 14.40 -20.39
C LEU A 501 -11.30 13.93 -19.25
N CYS A 502 -10.79 14.86 -18.46
CA CYS A 502 -9.98 14.53 -17.29
C CYS A 502 -10.81 13.75 -16.26
N PHE A 503 -12.07 14.13 -16.02
CA PHE A 503 -12.97 13.45 -15.09
C PHE A 503 -13.27 12.02 -15.54
N LEU A 504 -13.59 11.80 -16.81
CA LEU A 504 -13.89 10.47 -17.35
C LEU A 504 -12.67 9.54 -17.27
N TYR A 505 -11.50 10.05 -17.63
CA TYR A 505 -10.27 9.26 -17.57
C TYR A 505 -9.80 9.03 -16.13
N LEU A 506 -10.00 10.00 -15.24
CA LEU A 506 -9.68 9.89 -13.82
C LEU A 506 -10.60 8.91 -13.08
N SER A 507 -11.85 8.72 -13.56
CA SER A 507 -12.80 7.77 -12.98
C SER A 507 -12.55 6.31 -13.40
N GLY A 508 -11.53 6.04 -14.24
CA GLY A 508 -11.22 4.69 -14.73
C GLY A 508 -12.27 4.09 -15.68
N LYS A 509 -13.21 4.93 -16.15
CA LYS A 509 -14.24 4.50 -17.09
C LYS A 509 -13.79 4.77 -18.52
N THR A 510 -13.58 3.72 -19.29
CA THR A 510 -13.37 3.85 -20.74
C THR A 510 -14.71 4.22 -21.38
N VAL A 511 -14.86 5.47 -21.79
CA VAL A 511 -16.05 5.93 -22.50
C VAL A 511 -15.70 6.14 -23.97
N LEU A 512 -16.29 5.36 -24.85
CA LEU A 512 -16.29 5.65 -26.27
C LEU A 512 -17.26 6.83 -26.49
N CYS A 513 -16.72 8.04 -26.64
CA CYS A 513 -17.48 9.20 -27.08
C CYS A 513 -17.59 9.20 -28.59
N SER A 514 -18.75 8.89 -29.16
CA SER A 514 -19.07 9.27 -30.54
C SER A 514 -19.78 10.63 -30.50
N LEU A 515 -19.13 11.65 -31.02
CA LEU A 515 -19.73 12.98 -31.25
C LEU A 515 -20.53 12.92 -32.54
N PHE A 516 -21.84 13.00 -32.46
CA PHE A 516 -22.68 13.28 -33.60
C PHE A 516 -23.09 14.76 -33.55
N SER A 517 -22.66 15.50 -34.55
CA SER A 517 -23.17 16.85 -34.83
C SER A 517 -24.29 16.73 -35.85
N ALA A 518 -25.53 16.94 -35.41
CA ALA A 518 -26.61 17.34 -36.28
C ALA A 518 -27.36 18.47 -35.54
N ASP A 519 -27.42 19.61 -36.18
CA ASP A 519 -28.24 20.77 -35.82
C ASP A 519 -28.02 21.38 -34.42
N ASN A 520 -26.86 22.06 -34.20
CA ASN A 520 -26.59 22.95 -33.06
C ASN A 520 -27.00 22.49 -31.64
N LYS A 521 -27.25 21.21 -31.45
CA LYS A 521 -27.46 20.57 -30.14
C LYS A 521 -26.41 19.47 -29.94
N CYS A 522 -25.44 19.73 -29.09
CA CYS A 522 -24.45 18.73 -28.68
C CYS A 522 -25.14 17.71 -27.77
N SER A 523 -25.41 16.50 -28.27
CA SER A 523 -25.78 15.36 -27.45
C SER A 523 -24.58 14.44 -27.32
N VAL A 524 -24.17 14.15 -26.09
CA VAL A 524 -23.09 13.18 -25.79
C VAL A 524 -23.76 11.83 -25.49
N ARG A 525 -23.54 10.84 -26.34
CA ARG A 525 -23.89 9.44 -26.01
C ARG A 525 -22.73 8.81 -25.26
N MET A 526 -22.97 8.46 -24.02
CA MET A 526 -21.99 7.71 -23.21
C MET A 526 -22.31 6.23 -23.26
N TYR A 527 -21.32 5.42 -23.59
CA TYR A 527 -21.40 3.97 -23.49
C TYR A 527 -20.55 3.56 -22.29
N PHE A 528 -21.20 3.01 -21.27
CA PHE A 528 -20.51 2.42 -20.13
C PHE A 528 -20.24 0.95 -20.46
N THR A 529 -18.96 0.56 -20.52
CA THR A 529 -18.60 -0.86 -20.56
C THR A 529 -18.32 -1.30 -19.13
N ASP A 530 -19.30 -1.93 -18.51
CA ASP A 530 -19.07 -2.71 -17.31
C ASP A 530 -18.84 -4.16 -17.76
N PHE A 531 -17.74 -4.75 -17.31
CA PHE A 531 -17.27 -6.05 -17.79
C PHE A 531 -18.10 -7.25 -17.30
N SER A 532 -19.26 -7.08 -16.69
CA SER A 532 -20.10 -8.20 -16.25
C SER A 532 -21.52 -8.28 -16.80
N GLU A 533 -22.08 -7.21 -17.38
CA GLU A 533 -23.35 -7.32 -18.14
C GLU A 533 -23.57 -6.10 -19.02
N ILE A 534 -23.64 -6.30 -20.35
CA ILE A 534 -23.94 -5.24 -21.31
C ILE A 534 -25.44 -4.95 -21.26
N LYS A 535 -25.86 -3.97 -20.46
CA LYS A 535 -27.11 -3.25 -20.70
C LYS A 535 -26.80 -1.89 -21.27
N LYS A 536 -27.20 -1.67 -22.52
CA LYS A 536 -27.15 -0.37 -23.18
C LYS A 536 -28.19 0.53 -22.54
N GLU A 537 -27.77 1.39 -21.60
CA GLU A 537 -28.59 2.50 -21.13
C GLU A 537 -28.13 3.79 -21.81
N GLU A 538 -29.02 4.42 -22.57
CA GLU A 538 -28.81 5.74 -23.13
C GLU A 538 -29.11 6.80 -22.05
N ILE A 539 -28.06 7.46 -21.55
CA ILE A 539 -28.23 8.56 -20.60
C ILE A 539 -28.08 9.88 -21.38
N TYR A 540 -29.18 10.63 -21.50
CA TYR A 540 -29.15 11.97 -22.05
C TYR A 540 -28.79 12.98 -20.95
N VAL A 541 -27.59 13.53 -21.00
CA VAL A 541 -27.20 14.65 -20.13
C VAL A 541 -27.51 15.95 -20.88
N LYS A 542 -28.56 16.63 -20.46
CA LYS A 542 -28.87 17.98 -20.95
C LYS A 542 -27.95 18.96 -20.21
N ILE A 543 -26.87 19.39 -20.86
CA ILE A 543 -26.02 20.45 -20.32
C ILE A 543 -26.73 21.77 -20.56
N ARG A 544 -27.18 22.44 -19.48
CA ARG A 544 -27.68 23.84 -19.51
C ARG A 544 -26.51 24.81 -19.46
#